data_31a75ecd5b1ef7cece33a1ed2ec42509
#
_entry.id   31a75ecd5b1ef7cece33a1ed2ec42509
#
_cell.length_a   1.000
_cell.length_b   1.000
_cell.length_c   1.000
_cell.angle_alpha   90.00
_cell.angle_beta   90.00
_cell.angle_gamma   90.00
#
_symmetry.space_group_name_H-M   'P 1'
#
loop_
_entity.id
_entity.type
_entity.pdbx_description
1 polymer ?
#
loop_
_entity_poly.entity_id
_entity_poly.type
_entity_poly.pdbx_seq_one_letter_code
_entity_poly.pdbx_strand_id
1 'polypeptide(L)'
;MKSFKFVLIAACAAAIGLNAEVLTKTTDISLGGKKVGKIEVLTPVEVVSKDGAKAKIKLKGAVSANYLAQIQRSVKNAEIFTVFDAESEANFKKIKEVEDDYGELWYEVEGTYEVAADALGSDANALYKQAQQKYEETCSACHRLHEPNSFTAAQWPANLQSMIDTNYVSLEETELNLIVKYLQHNAKDAE
;
A
#
# COMPACT_ATOMS: atom_id res chain seq x y z
N MET A 1 -66.07 5.44 -1.75
CA MET A 1 -64.92 5.33 -0.80
C MET A 1 -63.84 4.52 -1.50
N LYS A 2 -62.79 5.17 -2.01
CA LYS A 2 -61.64 4.51 -2.67
C LYS A 2 -60.51 4.44 -1.66
N SER A 3 -60.16 3.21 -1.23
CA SER A 3 -59.00 2.96 -0.34
C SER A 3 -57.70 3.11 -1.12
N PHE A 4 -56.91 4.10 -0.75
CA PHE A 4 -55.55 4.25 -1.21
C PHE A 4 -54.64 3.38 -0.36
N LYS A 5 -54.10 2.31 -0.94
CA LYS A 5 -53.04 1.51 -0.30
C LYS A 5 -51.68 2.22 -0.51
N PHE A 6 -51.15 2.79 0.57
CA PHE A 6 -49.79 3.26 0.61
C PHE A 6 -48.82 2.04 0.66
N VAL A 7 -48.07 1.83 -0.40
CA VAL A 7 -46.95 0.89 -0.40
C VAL A 7 -45.73 1.66 0.15
N LEU A 8 -45.36 1.34 1.38
CA LEU A 8 -44.09 1.79 1.96
C LEU A 8 -42.96 1.02 1.28
N ILE A 9 -42.25 1.65 0.37
CA ILE A 9 -40.94 1.16 -0.12
C ILE A 9 -39.90 1.49 0.96
N ALA A 10 -39.54 0.51 1.79
CA ALA A 10 -38.43 0.61 2.67
C ALA A 10 -37.14 0.60 1.82
N ALA A 11 -36.57 1.77 1.57
CA ALA A 11 -35.23 1.90 1.03
C ALA A 11 -34.23 1.47 2.13
N CYS A 12 -33.77 0.23 2.08
CA CYS A 12 -32.57 -0.18 2.80
C CYS A 12 -31.37 0.60 2.23
N ALA A 13 -31.09 1.75 2.81
CA ALA A 13 -29.79 2.38 2.66
C ALA A 13 -28.77 1.49 3.40
N ALA A 14 -28.12 0.59 2.68
CA ALA A 14 -26.91 -0.06 3.18
C ALA A 14 -25.88 1.05 3.42
N ALA A 15 -25.69 1.41 4.68
CA ALA A 15 -24.55 2.23 5.10
C ALA A 15 -23.30 1.39 4.77
N ILE A 16 -22.65 1.70 3.65
CA ILE A 16 -21.33 1.17 3.32
C ILE A 16 -20.38 1.86 4.29
N GLY A 17 -20.16 1.23 5.44
CA GLY A 17 -19.09 1.60 6.35
C GLY A 17 -17.77 1.40 5.59
N LEU A 18 -17.10 2.50 5.30
CA LEU A 18 -15.76 2.49 4.73
C LEU A 18 -14.83 1.86 5.77
N ASN A 19 -14.57 0.57 5.64
CA ASN A 19 -13.61 -0.13 6.48
C ASN A 19 -12.22 0.09 5.87
N ALA A 20 -11.41 0.89 6.53
CA ALA A 20 -9.99 0.95 6.25
C ALA A 20 -9.39 -0.41 6.64
N GLU A 21 -8.81 -1.10 5.69
CA GLU A 21 -8.07 -2.34 5.89
C GLU A 21 -6.65 -2.18 5.36
N VAL A 22 -5.79 -3.14 5.64
CA VAL A 22 -4.42 -3.20 5.09
C VAL A 22 -4.21 -4.52 4.38
N LEU A 23 -3.26 -4.55 3.45
CA LEU A 23 -2.81 -5.80 2.87
C LEU A 23 -1.98 -6.58 3.89
N THR A 24 -2.33 -7.84 4.12
CA THR A 24 -1.62 -8.75 5.04
C THR A 24 -0.46 -9.47 4.36
N LYS A 25 -0.40 -9.40 3.03
CA LYS A 25 0.65 -9.96 2.17
C LYS A 25 0.72 -9.19 0.86
N THR A 26 1.89 -9.14 0.24
CA THR A 26 2.01 -8.67 -1.15
C THR A 26 1.19 -9.59 -2.07
N THR A 27 0.34 -9.01 -2.91
CA THR A 27 -0.57 -9.77 -3.77
C THR A 27 -0.78 -9.10 -5.12
N ASP A 28 -1.25 -9.87 -6.10
CA ASP A 28 -1.57 -9.35 -7.41
C ASP A 28 -2.78 -8.41 -7.36
N ILE A 29 -2.75 -7.37 -8.19
CA ILE A 29 -3.88 -6.48 -8.45
C ILE A 29 -4.36 -6.63 -9.88
N SER A 30 -5.69 -6.50 -10.06
CA SER A 30 -6.32 -6.59 -11.38
C SER A 30 -7.22 -5.39 -11.67
N LEU A 31 -7.28 -5.02 -12.95
CA LEU A 31 -8.22 -4.05 -13.51
C LEU A 31 -9.06 -4.76 -14.58
N GLY A 32 -10.39 -4.74 -14.43
CA GLY A 32 -11.29 -5.40 -15.39
C GLY A 32 -10.99 -6.89 -15.57
N GLY A 33 -10.54 -7.58 -14.53
CA GLY A 33 -10.19 -9.00 -14.56
C GLY A 33 -8.80 -9.34 -15.12
N LYS A 34 -8.02 -8.34 -15.60
CA LYS A 34 -6.65 -8.53 -16.06
C LYS A 34 -5.66 -8.10 -14.97
N LYS A 35 -4.67 -8.95 -14.68
CA LYS A 35 -3.55 -8.58 -13.82
C LYS A 35 -2.82 -7.38 -14.41
N VAL A 36 -2.50 -6.39 -13.56
CA VAL A 36 -1.78 -5.17 -13.95
C VAL A 36 -0.57 -4.88 -13.06
N GLY A 37 -0.33 -5.67 -12.01
CA GLY A 37 0.79 -5.47 -11.10
C GLY A 37 0.58 -6.14 -9.75
N LYS A 38 1.29 -5.62 -8.74
CA LYS A 38 1.20 -6.07 -7.34
C LYS A 38 0.95 -4.89 -6.42
N ILE A 39 0.28 -5.16 -5.30
CA ILE A 39 0.15 -4.26 -4.16
C ILE A 39 0.91 -4.85 -2.97
N GLU A 40 1.63 -3.99 -2.27
CA GLU A 40 2.54 -4.41 -1.21
C GLU A 40 1.80 -4.66 0.11
N VAL A 41 2.38 -5.55 0.93
CA VAL A 41 1.96 -5.79 2.32
C VAL A 41 1.91 -4.47 3.10
N LEU A 42 1.06 -4.37 4.11
CA LEU A 42 0.85 -3.17 4.94
C LEU A 42 0.34 -1.93 4.20
N THR A 43 0.07 -2.00 2.89
CA THR A 43 -0.53 -0.89 2.16
C THR A 43 -1.96 -0.65 2.67
N PRO A 44 -2.28 0.57 3.13
CA PRO A 44 -3.63 0.92 3.58
C PRO A 44 -4.57 1.06 2.38
N VAL A 45 -5.76 0.51 2.48
CA VAL A 45 -6.78 0.53 1.43
C VAL A 45 -8.17 0.75 2.00
N GLU A 46 -9.04 1.29 1.17
CA GLU A 46 -10.48 1.36 1.42
C GLU A 46 -11.17 0.18 0.70
N VAL A 47 -11.88 -0.66 1.44
CA VAL A 47 -12.64 -1.76 0.84
C VAL A 47 -13.95 -1.24 0.31
N VAL A 48 -14.13 -1.33 -1.00
CA VAL A 48 -15.36 -0.90 -1.71
C VAL A 48 -16.41 -2.00 -1.69
N SER A 49 -16.01 -3.24 -1.95
CA SER A 49 -16.89 -4.42 -1.89
C SER A 49 -16.09 -5.70 -1.73
N LYS A 50 -16.73 -6.73 -1.19
CA LYS A 50 -16.21 -8.11 -1.15
C LYS A 50 -17.22 -9.02 -1.85
N ASP A 51 -16.73 -9.87 -2.75
CA ASP A 51 -17.53 -10.85 -3.48
C ASP A 51 -16.77 -12.18 -3.55
N GLY A 52 -17.15 -13.10 -2.67
CA GLY A 52 -16.49 -14.39 -2.54
C GLY A 52 -15.00 -14.28 -2.24
N ALA A 53 -14.18 -14.84 -3.12
CA ALA A 53 -12.71 -14.83 -2.99
C ALA A 53 -12.04 -13.52 -3.45
N LYS A 54 -12.80 -12.55 -3.95
CA LYS A 54 -12.30 -11.28 -4.43
C LYS A 54 -12.81 -10.10 -3.61
N ALA A 55 -12.00 -9.07 -3.53
CA ALA A 55 -12.39 -7.78 -2.99
C ALA A 55 -12.03 -6.67 -3.97
N LYS A 56 -12.87 -5.66 -4.05
CA LYS A 56 -12.61 -4.41 -4.75
C LYS A 56 -12.13 -3.39 -3.74
N ILE A 57 -10.96 -2.84 -3.98
CA ILE A 57 -10.31 -1.88 -3.09
C ILE A 57 -10.05 -0.57 -3.82
N LYS A 58 -9.96 0.49 -3.02
CA LYS A 58 -9.53 1.80 -3.46
C LYS A 58 -8.22 2.15 -2.76
N LEU A 59 -7.26 2.63 -3.53
CA LEU A 59 -5.94 3.06 -3.09
C LEU A 59 -5.70 4.51 -3.50
N LYS A 60 -5.12 5.29 -2.60
CA LYS A 60 -4.64 6.66 -2.87
C LYS A 60 -3.14 6.72 -2.67
N GLY A 61 -2.48 7.61 -3.41
CA GLY A 61 -1.05 7.84 -3.28
C GLY A 61 -0.54 8.86 -4.28
N ALA A 62 0.75 8.82 -4.55
CA ALA A 62 1.41 9.69 -5.52
C ALA A 62 2.17 8.88 -6.57
N VAL A 63 2.23 9.41 -7.79
CA VAL A 63 2.97 8.85 -8.93
C VAL A 63 3.83 9.95 -9.52
N SER A 64 5.12 9.67 -9.76
CA SER A 64 5.98 10.59 -10.52
C SER A 64 5.55 10.65 -11.97
N ALA A 65 5.51 11.84 -12.56
CA ALA A 65 5.24 12.00 -13.99
C ALA A 65 6.32 11.34 -14.87
N ASN A 66 7.54 11.18 -14.34
CA ASN A 66 8.67 10.56 -15.01
C ASN A 66 8.74 9.04 -14.84
N TYR A 67 7.90 8.45 -13.96
CA TYR A 67 7.88 7.01 -13.70
C TYR A 67 6.49 6.55 -13.26
N LEU A 68 5.70 6.07 -14.22
CA LEU A 68 4.30 5.68 -14.01
C LEU A 68 4.10 4.24 -13.51
N ALA A 69 5.20 3.50 -13.28
CA ALA A 69 5.13 2.09 -12.93
C ALA A 69 4.85 1.83 -11.43
N GLN A 70 4.72 2.86 -10.60
CA GLN A 70 4.44 2.65 -9.17
C GLN A 70 3.58 3.75 -8.56
N ILE A 71 2.81 3.38 -7.55
CA ILE A 71 2.18 4.31 -6.62
C ILE A 71 2.94 4.24 -5.31
N GLN A 72 3.36 5.39 -4.80
CA GLN A 72 3.93 5.55 -3.47
C GLN A 72 3.00 6.33 -2.54
N ARG A 73 3.30 6.32 -1.23
CA ARG A 73 2.48 6.94 -0.19
C ARG A 73 2.18 8.41 -0.44
N SER A 74 3.22 9.20 -0.76
CA SER A 74 3.09 10.63 -1.04
C SER A 74 4.31 11.12 -1.81
N VAL A 75 4.28 12.35 -2.27
CA VAL A 75 5.44 12.99 -2.93
C VAL A 75 6.68 12.98 -2.02
N LYS A 76 6.51 13.25 -0.72
CA LYS A 76 7.61 13.32 0.26
C LYS A 76 7.99 11.98 0.90
N ASN A 77 7.16 10.95 0.75
CA ASN A 77 7.42 9.63 1.32
C ASN A 77 7.31 8.53 0.25
N ALA A 78 8.46 7.97 -0.10
CA ALA A 78 8.60 6.94 -1.13
C ALA A 78 8.27 5.51 -0.64
N GLU A 79 7.41 5.37 0.37
CA GLU A 79 6.85 4.06 0.72
C GLU A 79 6.04 3.53 -0.45
N ILE A 80 6.50 2.44 -1.08
CA ILE A 80 5.86 1.87 -2.27
C ILE A 80 4.59 1.12 -1.86
N PHE A 81 3.47 1.50 -2.46
CA PHE A 81 2.18 0.85 -2.29
C PHE A 81 1.88 -0.15 -3.38
N THR A 82 2.21 0.19 -4.63
CA THR A 82 1.87 -0.63 -5.80
C THR A 82 2.99 -0.54 -6.83
N VAL A 83 3.30 -1.68 -7.45
CA VAL A 83 4.18 -1.76 -8.62
C VAL A 83 3.39 -2.35 -9.78
N PHE A 84 3.35 -1.65 -10.91
CA PHE A 84 2.66 -2.09 -12.12
C PHE A 84 3.59 -2.87 -13.05
N ASP A 85 3.05 -3.86 -13.73
CA ASP A 85 3.77 -4.67 -14.72
C ASP A 85 4.19 -3.83 -15.96
N ALA A 86 3.50 -2.71 -16.21
CA ALA A 86 3.81 -1.77 -17.29
C ALA A 86 3.41 -0.33 -16.89
N GLU A 87 4.17 0.64 -17.36
CA GLU A 87 3.84 2.05 -17.23
C GLU A 87 2.61 2.40 -18.08
N SER A 88 1.57 2.94 -17.45
CA SER A 88 0.36 3.37 -18.12
C SER A 88 -0.46 4.33 -17.26
N GLU A 89 -0.94 5.41 -17.84
CA GLU A 89 -1.91 6.29 -17.19
C GLU A 89 -3.27 5.62 -16.95
N ALA A 90 -3.57 4.51 -17.64
CA ALA A 90 -4.77 3.74 -17.44
C ALA A 90 -4.78 2.96 -16.10
N ASN A 91 -3.64 2.84 -15.43
CA ASN A 91 -3.52 2.14 -14.17
C ASN A 91 -4.15 2.88 -12.98
N PHE A 92 -4.33 4.20 -13.08
CA PHE A 92 -4.86 5.05 -12.01
C PHE A 92 -5.59 6.27 -12.57
N LYS A 93 -6.33 6.95 -11.71
CA LYS A 93 -6.96 8.24 -12.00
C LYS A 93 -6.13 9.36 -11.38
N LYS A 94 -5.67 10.32 -12.18
CA LYS A 94 -5.05 11.56 -11.70
C LYS A 94 -6.11 12.42 -11.01
N ILE A 95 -5.82 12.87 -9.80
CA ILE A 95 -6.69 13.72 -8.98
C ILE A 95 -6.17 15.17 -9.00
N LYS A 96 -4.86 15.32 -8.84
CA LYS A 96 -4.20 16.62 -8.74
C LYS A 96 -2.75 16.52 -9.22
N GLU A 97 -2.27 17.59 -9.85
CA GLU A 97 -0.86 17.80 -10.15
C GLU A 97 -0.20 18.53 -8.99
N VAL A 98 1.00 18.08 -8.62
CA VAL A 98 1.82 18.64 -7.54
C VAL A 98 3.26 18.71 -8.03
N GLU A 99 3.95 19.81 -7.75
CA GLU A 99 5.37 19.96 -7.98
C GLU A 99 6.10 19.77 -6.65
N ASP A 100 7.17 18.98 -6.64
CA ASP A 100 7.98 18.81 -5.44
C ASP A 100 8.99 19.97 -5.25
N ASP A 101 9.77 19.90 -4.19
CA ASP A 101 10.74 20.96 -3.84
C ASP A 101 11.91 21.09 -4.86
N TYR A 102 12.03 20.14 -5.81
CA TYR A 102 13.03 20.13 -6.88
C TYR A 102 12.44 20.54 -8.25
N GLY A 103 11.15 20.84 -8.32
CA GLY A 103 10.45 21.18 -9.56
C GLY A 103 10.04 19.96 -10.39
N GLU A 104 10.07 18.76 -9.83
CA GLU A 104 9.59 17.54 -10.49
C GLU A 104 8.06 17.42 -10.37
N LEU A 105 7.43 17.06 -11.50
CA LEU A 105 5.98 16.91 -11.57
C LEU A 105 5.53 15.56 -11.01
N TRP A 106 4.54 15.59 -10.13
CA TRP A 106 3.88 14.44 -9.52
C TRP A 106 2.38 14.51 -9.71
N TYR A 107 1.74 13.35 -9.65
CA TYR A 107 0.28 13.22 -9.62
C TYR A 107 -0.16 12.62 -8.29
N GLU A 108 -1.04 13.31 -7.55
CA GLU A 108 -1.87 12.64 -6.56
C GLU A 108 -2.89 11.80 -7.30
N VAL A 109 -2.99 10.51 -6.96
CA VAL A 109 -3.76 9.55 -7.72
C VAL A 109 -4.70 8.73 -6.85
N GLU A 110 -5.72 8.17 -7.49
CA GLU A 110 -6.62 7.17 -6.93
C GLU A 110 -6.72 6.00 -7.91
N GLY A 111 -6.50 4.78 -7.42
CA GLY A 111 -6.71 3.54 -8.16
C GLY A 111 -7.82 2.70 -7.53
N THR A 112 -8.54 1.95 -8.35
CA THR A 112 -9.54 0.98 -7.90
C THR A 112 -9.20 -0.37 -8.50
N TYR A 113 -8.87 -1.34 -7.66
CA TYR A 113 -8.35 -2.64 -8.09
C TYR A 113 -9.14 -3.78 -7.48
N GLU A 114 -9.05 -4.97 -8.11
CA GLU A 114 -9.46 -6.23 -7.52
C GLU A 114 -8.24 -6.92 -6.92
N VAL A 115 -8.40 -7.45 -5.69
CA VAL A 115 -7.42 -8.26 -4.96
C VAL A 115 -8.07 -9.54 -4.46
N ALA A 116 -7.26 -10.51 -4.03
CA ALA A 116 -7.75 -11.65 -3.26
C ALA A 116 -8.30 -11.18 -1.91
N ALA A 117 -9.51 -11.61 -1.53
CA ALA A 117 -10.16 -11.17 -0.30
C ALA A 117 -9.41 -11.63 0.97
N ASP A 118 -8.70 -12.76 0.89
CA ASP A 118 -7.85 -13.30 1.98
C ASP A 118 -6.56 -12.51 2.20
N ALA A 119 -6.22 -11.58 1.30
CA ALA A 119 -5.09 -10.69 1.45
C ALA A 119 -5.42 -9.42 2.26
N LEU A 120 -6.65 -9.25 2.71
CA LEU A 120 -7.11 -8.10 3.49
C LEU A 120 -7.17 -8.41 4.98
N GLY A 121 -6.82 -7.44 5.81
CA GLY A 121 -6.93 -7.53 7.26
C GLY A 121 -7.18 -6.19 7.91
N SER A 122 -7.81 -6.23 9.08
CA SER A 122 -8.16 -5.03 9.86
C SER A 122 -7.14 -4.66 10.94
N ASP A 123 -6.22 -5.58 11.28
CA ASP A 123 -5.24 -5.39 12.36
C ASP A 123 -3.86 -5.00 11.81
N ALA A 124 -3.74 -3.78 11.33
CA ALA A 124 -2.47 -3.20 10.90
C ALA A 124 -1.44 -3.15 12.04
N ASN A 125 -1.88 -2.88 13.27
CA ASN A 125 -0.98 -2.74 14.42
C ASN A 125 -0.28 -4.06 14.75
N ALA A 126 -0.98 -5.19 14.67
CA ALA A 126 -0.36 -6.50 14.89
C ALA A 126 0.72 -6.80 13.84
N LEU A 127 0.45 -6.47 12.57
CA LEU A 127 1.43 -6.65 11.49
C LEU A 127 2.64 -5.71 11.63
N TYR A 128 2.43 -4.44 11.97
CA TYR A 128 3.54 -3.52 12.24
C TYR A 128 4.39 -3.97 13.43
N LYS A 129 3.76 -4.46 14.50
CA LYS A 129 4.48 -5.00 15.66
C LYS A 129 5.30 -6.24 15.29
N GLN A 130 4.74 -7.15 14.48
CA GLN A 130 5.46 -8.31 13.96
C GLN A 130 6.67 -7.88 13.12
N ALA A 131 6.50 -6.91 12.23
CA ALA A 131 7.56 -6.37 11.40
C ALA A 131 8.68 -5.71 12.22
N GLN A 132 8.31 -4.94 13.26
CA GLN A 132 9.24 -4.34 14.20
C GLN A 132 10.06 -5.40 14.94
N GLN A 133 9.39 -6.40 15.52
CA GLN A 133 10.07 -7.48 16.23
C GLN A 133 11.06 -8.22 15.31
N LYS A 134 10.64 -8.52 14.07
CA LYS A 134 11.51 -9.18 13.10
C LYS A 134 12.73 -8.32 12.75
N TYR A 135 12.55 -7.01 12.56
CA TYR A 135 13.66 -6.08 12.36
C TYR A 135 14.62 -6.07 13.53
N GLU A 136 14.11 -5.93 14.76
CA GLU A 136 14.92 -5.89 15.97
C GLU A 136 15.69 -7.19 16.18
N GLU A 137 15.04 -8.35 16.07
CA GLU A 137 15.67 -9.66 16.25
C GLU A 137 16.75 -9.97 15.20
N THR A 138 16.47 -9.61 13.94
CA THR A 138 17.38 -9.92 12.83
C THR A 138 18.56 -8.98 12.76
N CYS A 139 18.35 -7.68 12.93
CA CYS A 139 19.36 -6.67 12.63
C CYS A 139 20.18 -6.22 13.84
N SER A 140 19.74 -6.50 15.10
CA SER A 140 20.49 -6.14 16.29
C SER A 140 21.71 -7.02 16.59
N ALA A 141 21.84 -8.14 15.90
CA ALA A 141 22.86 -9.15 16.20
C ALA A 141 24.30 -8.68 15.95
N CYS A 142 24.51 -7.74 15.02
CA CYS A 142 25.87 -7.36 14.59
C CYS A 142 26.27 -5.93 15.02
N HIS A 143 25.34 -5.00 15.11
CA HIS A 143 25.58 -3.62 15.52
C HIS A 143 24.32 -2.97 16.10
N ARG A 144 24.45 -1.76 16.64
CA ARG A 144 23.30 -0.99 17.11
C ARG A 144 22.34 -0.73 15.94
N LEU A 145 21.05 -0.97 16.17
CA LEU A 145 19.99 -0.68 15.21
C LEU A 145 19.94 0.81 14.87
N HIS A 146 19.64 1.08 13.61
CA HIS A 146 19.20 2.40 13.19
C HIS A 146 17.71 2.57 13.53
N GLU A 147 17.34 3.72 14.05
CA GLU A 147 15.92 4.07 14.19
C GLU A 147 15.28 4.19 12.80
N PRO A 148 14.01 3.81 12.62
CA PRO A 148 13.35 3.90 11.31
C PRO A 148 13.42 5.29 10.67
N ASN A 149 13.38 6.36 11.46
CA ASN A 149 13.49 7.74 10.99
C ASN A 149 14.92 8.22 10.74
N SER A 150 15.93 7.35 10.85
CA SER A 150 17.32 7.69 10.51
C SER A 150 17.52 7.92 9.01
N PHE A 151 16.69 7.27 8.19
CA PHE A 151 16.75 7.34 6.73
C PHE A 151 15.39 7.71 6.15
N THR A 152 15.36 8.14 4.88
CA THR A 152 14.12 8.31 4.13
C THR A 152 13.58 6.96 3.66
N ALA A 153 12.30 6.91 3.28
CA ALA A 153 11.68 5.70 2.77
C ALA A 153 12.39 5.16 1.51
N ALA A 154 12.93 6.05 0.66
CA ALA A 154 13.70 5.68 -0.52
C ALA A 154 15.05 5.04 -0.20
N GLN A 155 15.69 5.42 0.91
CA GLN A 155 17.02 4.93 1.30
C GLN A 155 16.98 3.54 1.96
N TRP A 156 15.89 3.18 2.61
CA TRP A 156 15.80 1.93 3.38
C TRP A 156 16.05 0.66 2.56
N PRO A 157 15.46 0.48 1.36
CA PRO A 157 15.69 -0.74 0.58
C PRO A 157 17.18 -0.96 0.24
N ALA A 158 17.89 0.10 -0.17
CA ALA A 158 19.31 0.00 -0.50
C ALA A 158 20.18 -0.31 0.72
N ASN A 159 19.88 0.29 1.89
CA ASN A 159 20.59 0.02 3.14
C ASN A 159 20.43 -1.43 3.59
N LEU A 160 19.22 -1.99 3.50
CA LEU A 160 18.98 -3.40 3.82
C LEU A 160 19.64 -4.34 2.81
N GLN A 161 19.55 -4.01 1.51
CA GLN A 161 20.14 -4.83 0.45
C GLN A 161 21.64 -5.01 0.63
N SER A 162 22.33 -3.97 1.09
CA SER A 162 23.79 -4.06 1.34
C SER A 162 24.15 -5.11 2.39
N MET A 163 23.31 -5.35 3.40
CA MET A 163 23.52 -6.38 4.43
C MET A 163 23.21 -7.78 3.90
N ILE A 164 22.26 -7.90 2.98
CA ILE A 164 21.89 -9.16 2.33
C ILE A 164 22.96 -9.59 1.34
N ASP A 165 23.42 -8.67 0.48
CA ASP A 165 24.44 -8.95 -0.55
C ASP A 165 25.77 -9.41 0.06
N THR A 166 26.10 -8.94 1.25
CA THR A 166 27.29 -9.37 2.00
C THR A 166 27.08 -10.66 2.81
N ASN A 167 25.90 -11.28 2.73
CA ASN A 167 25.50 -12.46 3.50
C ASN A 167 25.55 -12.30 5.03
N TYR A 168 25.48 -11.07 5.54
CA TYR A 168 25.35 -10.84 6.98
C TYR A 168 23.96 -11.21 7.50
N VAL A 169 22.95 -11.10 6.63
CA VAL A 169 21.55 -11.40 6.94
C VAL A 169 20.97 -12.29 5.86
N SER A 170 20.25 -13.33 6.28
CA SER A 170 19.45 -14.18 5.40
C SER A 170 17.98 -14.06 5.83
N LEU A 171 17.13 -13.56 4.92
CA LEU A 171 15.70 -13.39 5.11
C LEU A 171 14.93 -13.99 3.95
N GLU A 172 13.78 -14.58 4.24
CA GLU A 172 12.82 -14.89 3.19
C GLU A 172 12.24 -13.61 2.59
N GLU A 173 11.87 -13.63 1.31
CA GLU A 173 11.35 -12.46 0.60
C GLU A 173 10.17 -11.81 1.33
N THR A 174 9.27 -12.63 1.89
CA THR A 174 8.10 -12.14 2.64
C THR A 174 8.48 -11.41 3.92
N GLU A 175 9.50 -11.89 4.62
CA GLU A 175 10.03 -11.26 5.84
C GLU A 175 10.74 -9.95 5.50
N LEU A 176 11.55 -9.95 4.45
CA LEU A 176 12.23 -8.75 3.97
C LEU A 176 11.23 -7.67 3.58
N ASN A 177 10.20 -8.02 2.79
CA ASN A 177 9.17 -7.08 2.38
C ASN A 177 8.43 -6.48 3.59
N LEU A 178 8.13 -7.29 4.59
CA LEU A 178 7.47 -6.82 5.82
C LEU A 178 8.36 -5.83 6.59
N ILE A 179 9.66 -6.13 6.73
CA ILE A 179 10.64 -5.22 7.38
C ILE A 179 10.78 -3.92 6.58
N VAL A 180 10.95 -4.01 5.25
CA VAL A 180 11.07 -2.83 4.38
C VAL A 180 9.87 -1.91 4.56
N LYS A 181 8.65 -2.48 4.55
CA LYS A 181 7.42 -1.70 4.71
C LYS A 181 7.32 -1.03 6.08
N TYR A 182 7.70 -1.73 7.16
CA TYR A 182 7.77 -1.15 8.51
C TYR A 182 8.74 0.04 8.57
N LEU A 183 9.92 -0.12 8.01
CA LEU A 183 10.95 0.91 8.01
C LEU A 183 10.55 2.10 7.14
N GLN A 184 10.02 1.87 5.94
CA GLN A 184 9.52 2.93 5.06
C GLN A 184 8.34 3.70 5.67
N HIS A 185 7.43 3.00 6.36
CA HIS A 185 6.28 3.63 7.00
C HIS A 185 6.68 4.61 8.11
N ASN A 186 7.72 4.26 8.87
CA ASN A 186 8.24 5.05 10.00
C ASN A 186 9.48 5.88 9.64
N ALA A 187 9.84 5.94 8.36
CA ALA A 187 10.95 6.74 7.85
C ALA A 187 10.67 8.23 7.99
N LYS A 188 11.75 9.02 8.00
CA LYS A 188 11.60 10.48 7.84
C LYS A 188 11.16 10.80 6.41
N ASP A 189 10.41 11.89 6.26
CA ASP A 189 10.07 12.43 4.95
C ASP A 189 11.33 12.95 4.23
N ALA A 190 11.29 12.98 2.91
CA ALA A 190 12.30 13.68 2.11
C ALA A 190 12.18 15.20 2.32
N GLU A 191 13.31 15.88 2.42
CA GLU A 191 13.38 17.34 2.50
C GLU A 191 13.06 17.99 1.16
#